data_3f84266d2c4350f5ba56135ec4ea92d7
#
_entry.id   3f84266d2c4350f5ba56135ec4ea92d7
#
_cell.length_a   1.000
_cell.length_b   1.000
_cell.length_c   1.000
_cell.angle_alpha   90.00
_cell.angle_beta   90.00
_cell.angle_gamma   90.00
#
_symmetry.space_group_name_H-M   'P 1'
#
loop_
_entity.id
_entity.type
_entity.pdbx_description
1 polymer ?
#
loop_
_entity_poly.entity_id
_entity_poly.type
_entity_poly.pdbx_seq_one_letter_code
_entity_poly.pdbx_strand_id
1 'polypeptide(L)'
;LFRDNGMINGEQVIPAQWIKDSVTPDAPHLMPGKRDSATTTFGYGYQWWIPTNSQQEFMALGIYGQYIYINQELNVVIAQNSANREFMANEYESKDIAVAAFRAIAKSISKSPLQTAATDK
;
A
#
# COMPACT_ATOMS: atom_id res chain seq x y z
N LEU A 1 -10.67 2.01 -6.59
CA LEU A 1 -11.27 3.02 -5.71
C LEU A 1 -10.20 3.79 -4.93
N PHE A 2 -9.44 3.17 -4.01
CA PHE A 2 -8.38 3.85 -3.25
C PHE A 2 -7.23 4.34 -4.15
N ARG A 3 -6.85 3.57 -5.18
CA ARG A 3 -5.88 3.99 -6.19
C ARG A 3 -6.28 5.29 -6.89
N ASP A 4 -7.55 5.46 -7.17
CA ASP A 4 -8.11 6.53 -7.99
C ASP A 4 -8.84 7.60 -7.14
N ASN A 5 -8.39 7.81 -5.89
CA ASN A 5 -8.93 8.83 -4.98
C ASN A 5 -10.46 8.82 -4.84
N GLY A 6 -11.05 7.64 -4.78
CA GLY A 6 -12.49 7.47 -4.60
C GLY A 6 -13.32 7.48 -5.87
N MET A 7 -12.70 7.48 -7.04
CA MET A 7 -13.37 7.45 -8.34
C MET A 7 -13.57 6.03 -8.87
N ILE A 8 -14.69 5.81 -9.55
CA ILE A 8 -14.99 4.62 -10.36
C ILE A 8 -15.59 5.10 -11.68
N ASN A 9 -15.01 4.68 -12.80
CA ASN A 9 -15.49 5.02 -14.15
C ASN A 9 -15.76 6.52 -14.37
N GLY A 10 -14.92 7.38 -13.80
CA GLY A 10 -15.06 8.84 -13.92
C GLY A 10 -16.06 9.48 -12.94
N GLU A 11 -16.71 8.70 -12.09
CA GLU A 11 -17.64 9.17 -11.07
C GLU A 11 -17.01 9.15 -9.67
N GLN A 12 -17.17 10.22 -8.91
CA GLN A 12 -16.72 10.29 -7.52
C GLN A 12 -17.69 9.55 -6.60
N VAL A 13 -17.34 8.33 -6.20
CA VAL A 13 -18.17 7.43 -5.38
C VAL A 13 -17.89 7.62 -3.88
N ILE A 14 -16.63 7.87 -3.51
CA ILE A 14 -16.23 8.21 -2.15
C ILE A 14 -15.49 9.56 -2.20
N PRO A 15 -15.75 10.49 -1.26
CA PRO A 15 -15.04 11.76 -1.23
C PRO A 15 -13.51 11.57 -1.23
N ALA A 16 -12.79 12.28 -2.09
CA ALA A 16 -11.33 12.22 -2.17
C ALA A 16 -10.66 12.55 -0.82
N GLN A 17 -11.26 13.45 -0.04
CA GLN A 17 -10.78 13.78 1.30
C GLN A 17 -10.81 12.56 2.23
N TRP A 18 -11.86 11.73 2.18
CA TRP A 18 -11.93 10.50 2.97
C TRP A 18 -10.79 9.53 2.63
N ILE A 19 -10.49 9.39 1.34
CA ILE A 19 -9.37 8.53 0.90
C ILE A 19 -8.04 9.08 1.49
N LYS A 20 -7.82 10.39 1.38
CA LYS A 20 -6.63 11.05 1.92
C LYS A 20 -6.52 10.86 3.44
N ASP A 21 -7.58 11.09 4.18
CA ASP A 21 -7.60 10.93 5.64
C ASP A 21 -7.34 9.47 6.04
N SER A 22 -7.88 8.52 5.27
CA SER A 22 -7.71 7.09 5.54
C SER A 22 -6.26 6.62 5.47
N VAL A 23 -5.44 7.25 4.63
CA VAL A 23 -4.04 6.84 4.39
C VAL A 23 -3.02 7.84 4.96
N THR A 24 -3.47 8.81 5.73
CA THR A 24 -2.63 9.80 6.39
C THR A 24 -2.65 9.57 7.90
N PRO A 25 -1.52 9.21 8.52
CA PRO A 25 -1.44 9.12 9.98
C PRO A 25 -1.75 10.49 10.62
N ASP A 26 -2.63 10.51 11.62
CA ASP A 26 -3.13 11.72 12.27
C ASP A 26 -2.58 11.95 13.69
N ALA A 27 -1.66 11.09 14.14
CA ALA A 27 -1.03 11.21 15.46
C ALA A 27 0.46 10.80 15.41
N PRO A 28 1.32 11.37 16.29
CA PRO A 28 2.76 11.08 16.29
C PRO A 28 3.10 9.59 16.40
N HIS A 29 2.35 8.83 17.20
CA HIS A 29 2.57 7.40 17.38
C HIS A 29 2.11 6.54 16.18
N LEU A 30 1.37 7.11 15.23
CA LEU A 30 0.93 6.46 14.00
C LEU A 30 1.82 6.78 12.80
N MET A 31 2.76 7.70 12.93
CA MET A 31 3.68 8.06 11.85
C MET A 31 4.63 6.90 11.51
N PRO A 32 4.96 6.69 10.21
CA PRO A 32 5.97 5.71 9.83
C PRO A 32 7.35 6.11 10.34
N GLY A 33 8.14 5.14 10.75
CA GLY A 33 9.49 5.33 11.26
C GLY A 33 9.80 4.45 12.45
N LYS A 34 11.04 4.50 12.91
CA LYS A 34 11.50 3.75 14.09
C LYS A 34 10.89 4.35 15.36
N ARG A 35 10.34 3.49 16.22
CA ARG A 35 9.76 3.84 17.52
C ARG A 35 10.30 2.88 18.60
N ASP A 36 10.55 3.38 19.80
CA ASP A 36 11.23 2.62 20.87
C ASP A 36 10.47 1.36 21.31
N SER A 37 9.15 1.37 21.22
CA SER A 37 8.29 0.25 21.68
C SER A 37 7.56 -0.49 20.57
N ALA A 38 7.73 -0.08 19.31
CA ALA A 38 7.02 -0.70 18.19
C ALA A 38 7.89 -1.74 17.47
N THR A 39 7.30 -2.88 17.20
CA THR A 39 7.93 -3.97 16.43
C THR A 39 7.91 -3.72 14.92
N THR A 40 7.15 -2.74 14.46
CA THR A 40 7.07 -2.34 13.06
C THR A 40 7.45 -0.87 12.87
N THR A 41 8.06 -0.57 11.73
CA THR A 41 8.36 0.80 11.30
C THR A 41 7.24 1.40 10.44
N PHE A 42 6.19 0.64 10.13
CA PHE A 42 5.06 1.15 9.35
C PHE A 42 4.22 2.12 10.19
N GLY A 43 3.74 3.17 9.53
CA GLY A 43 2.68 4.01 10.07
C GLY A 43 1.31 3.36 9.89
N TYR A 44 0.26 4.00 10.42
CA TYR A 44 -1.10 3.50 10.37
C TYR A 44 -2.11 4.63 10.19
N GLY A 45 -3.02 4.44 9.25
CA GLY A 45 -4.18 5.29 9.04
C GLY A 45 -5.47 4.56 9.45
N TYR A 46 -6.57 4.76 8.72
CA TYR A 46 -7.83 4.05 8.96
C TYR A 46 -7.76 2.65 8.32
N GLN A 47 -7.23 1.67 9.06
CA GLN A 47 -7.00 0.28 8.61
C GLN A 47 -5.93 0.12 7.51
N TRP A 48 -5.21 1.18 7.15
CA TRP A 48 -4.13 1.14 6.19
C TRP A 48 -2.77 1.26 6.86
N TRP A 49 -1.85 0.38 6.49
CA TRP A 49 -0.45 0.42 6.89
C TRP A 49 0.35 1.25 5.91
N ILE A 50 1.17 2.16 6.43
CA ILE A 50 1.96 3.10 5.63
C ILE A 50 3.44 2.72 5.75
N PRO A 51 4.05 2.16 4.69
CA PRO A 51 5.47 1.82 4.69
C PRO A 51 6.36 3.05 4.90
N THR A 52 7.55 2.84 5.49
CA THR A 52 8.57 3.89 5.57
C THR A 52 9.05 4.31 4.19
N ASN A 53 9.40 5.58 4.03
CA ASN A 53 9.78 6.16 2.73
C ASN A 53 8.69 5.98 1.67
N SER A 54 7.45 6.02 2.11
CA SER A 54 6.28 5.89 1.24
C SER A 54 6.22 7.02 0.22
N GLN A 55 6.00 6.67 -1.05
CA GLN A 55 5.68 7.58 -2.14
C GLN A 55 4.25 7.27 -2.58
N GLN A 56 3.28 7.79 -1.83
CA GLN A 56 1.85 7.57 -2.07
C GLN A 56 1.48 6.08 -2.14
N GLU A 57 2.11 5.27 -1.28
CA GLU A 57 1.83 3.85 -1.17
C GLU A 57 1.31 3.49 0.22
N PHE A 58 0.41 2.53 0.26
CA PHE A 58 -0.17 1.99 1.49
C PHE A 58 -0.63 0.54 1.27
N MET A 59 -0.84 -0.17 2.37
CA MET A 59 -1.14 -1.60 2.34
C MET A 59 -2.23 -1.98 3.32
N ALA A 60 -3.05 -2.96 2.93
CA ALA A 60 -3.78 -3.80 3.86
C ALA A 60 -2.95 -5.04 4.15
N LEU A 61 -2.74 -5.36 5.43
CA LEU A 61 -1.98 -6.53 5.87
C LEU A 61 -2.93 -7.51 6.57
N GLY A 62 -3.06 -8.69 6.00
CA GLY A 62 -3.78 -9.82 6.59
C GLY A 62 -2.84 -10.91 7.08
N ILE A 63 -3.36 -11.78 7.97
CA ILE A 63 -2.62 -12.94 8.47
C ILE A 63 -2.21 -13.87 7.32
N TYR A 64 -1.19 -14.69 7.55
CA TYR A 64 -0.65 -15.66 6.60
C TYR A 64 -0.08 -15.04 5.31
N GLY A 65 0.23 -13.74 5.30
CA GLY A 65 0.82 -13.06 4.15
C GLY A 65 -0.19 -12.69 3.07
N GLN A 66 -1.45 -12.45 3.43
CA GLN A 66 -2.46 -11.95 2.52
C GLN A 66 -2.40 -10.42 2.50
N TYR A 67 -2.06 -9.82 1.37
CA TYR A 67 -1.78 -8.40 1.27
C TYR A 67 -2.52 -7.75 0.11
N ILE A 68 -2.89 -6.48 0.29
CA ILE A 68 -3.24 -5.56 -0.79
C ILE A 68 -2.24 -4.40 -0.71
N TYR A 69 -1.50 -4.20 -1.79
CA TYR A 69 -0.58 -3.07 -1.94
C TYR A 69 -1.14 -2.11 -2.98
N ILE A 70 -1.15 -0.83 -2.66
CA ILE A 70 -1.60 0.23 -3.57
C ILE A 70 -0.49 1.28 -3.64
N ASN A 71 -0.13 1.66 -4.85
CA ASN A 71 0.76 2.77 -5.14
C ASN A 71 0.04 3.72 -6.09
N GLN A 72 -0.37 4.89 -5.59
CA GLN A 72 -1.12 5.87 -6.38
C GLN A 72 -0.23 6.59 -7.39
N GLU A 73 1.04 6.86 -7.04
CA GLU A 73 1.99 7.51 -7.94
C GLU A 73 2.28 6.68 -9.18
N LEU A 74 2.47 5.36 -9.00
CA LEU A 74 2.74 4.43 -10.11
C LEU A 74 1.47 3.83 -10.72
N ASN A 75 0.29 4.17 -10.18
CA ASN A 75 -1.01 3.67 -10.63
C ASN A 75 -1.13 2.13 -10.60
N VAL A 76 -0.62 1.50 -9.53
CA VAL A 76 -0.55 0.05 -9.39
C VAL A 76 -1.31 -0.43 -8.17
N VAL A 77 -2.01 -1.55 -8.33
CA VAL A 77 -2.59 -2.34 -7.24
C VAL A 77 -2.07 -3.77 -7.36
N ILE A 78 -1.57 -4.33 -6.25
CA ILE A 78 -1.15 -5.72 -6.17
C ILE A 78 -1.95 -6.39 -5.05
N ALA A 79 -2.62 -7.49 -5.35
CA ALA A 79 -3.25 -8.35 -4.37
C ALA A 79 -2.48 -9.67 -4.29
N GLN A 80 -2.07 -10.05 -3.08
CA GLN A 80 -1.40 -11.30 -2.80
C GLN A 80 -2.28 -12.17 -1.92
N ASN A 81 -2.59 -13.38 -2.39
CA ASN A 81 -3.15 -14.44 -1.57
C ASN A 81 -2.04 -15.39 -1.15
N SER A 82 -1.98 -15.73 0.12
CA SER A 82 -0.95 -16.59 0.69
C SER A 82 -1.50 -17.40 1.86
N ALA A 83 -0.92 -18.56 2.10
CA ALA A 83 -1.14 -19.40 3.27
C ALA A 83 0.21 -19.73 3.95
N ASN A 84 1.01 -18.67 4.20
CA ASN A 84 2.33 -18.83 4.81
C ASN A 84 2.21 -19.36 6.24
N ARG A 85 2.60 -20.60 6.46
CA ARG A 85 2.55 -21.26 7.77
C ARG A 85 3.53 -20.67 8.77
N GLU A 86 4.64 -20.07 8.29
CA GLU A 86 5.67 -19.41 9.10
C GLU A 86 5.32 -17.95 9.45
N PHE A 87 4.14 -17.49 9.06
CA PHE A 87 3.72 -16.10 9.24
C PHE A 87 3.87 -15.61 10.69
N MET A 88 3.43 -16.42 11.67
CA MET A 88 3.50 -16.05 13.08
C MET A 88 4.93 -16.01 13.64
N ALA A 89 5.86 -16.75 13.02
CA ALA A 89 7.27 -16.77 13.42
C ALA A 89 8.07 -15.63 12.81
N ASN A 90 7.71 -15.20 11.58
CA ASN A 90 8.47 -14.25 10.76
C ASN A 90 7.60 -13.10 10.21
N GLU A 91 6.58 -12.68 10.94
CA GLU A 91 5.61 -11.67 10.49
C GLU A 91 6.26 -10.38 9.99
N TYR A 92 7.22 -9.86 10.77
CA TYR A 92 7.85 -8.57 10.46
C TYR A 92 8.78 -8.65 9.25
N GLU A 93 9.54 -9.71 9.12
CA GLU A 93 10.41 -9.94 7.98
C GLU A 93 9.60 -10.19 6.71
N SER A 94 8.54 -10.98 6.80
CA SER A 94 7.67 -11.30 5.66
C SER A 94 7.06 -10.08 4.99
N LYS A 95 6.58 -9.10 5.78
CA LYS A 95 5.98 -7.88 5.20
C LYS A 95 7.02 -6.96 4.56
N ASP A 96 8.22 -6.86 5.15
CA ASP A 96 9.30 -6.03 4.61
C ASP A 96 9.80 -6.58 3.27
N ILE A 97 9.93 -7.90 3.16
CA ILE A 97 10.22 -8.59 1.90
C ILE A 97 9.11 -8.34 0.88
N ALA A 98 7.84 -8.47 1.29
CA ALA A 98 6.70 -8.24 0.40
C ALA A 98 6.68 -6.81 -0.15
N VAL A 99 6.90 -5.79 0.71
CA VAL A 99 6.97 -4.38 0.27
C VAL A 99 8.09 -4.17 -0.75
N ALA A 100 9.28 -4.74 -0.50
CA ALA A 100 10.40 -4.63 -1.43
C ALA A 100 10.06 -5.26 -2.80
N ALA A 101 9.43 -6.43 -2.80
CA ALA A 101 8.98 -7.10 -4.01
C ALA A 101 7.89 -6.31 -4.74
N PHE A 102 6.89 -5.80 -4.02
CA PHE A 102 5.80 -5.01 -4.61
C PHE A 102 6.30 -3.69 -5.22
N ARG A 103 7.23 -3.01 -4.57
CA ARG A 103 7.90 -1.83 -5.11
C ARG A 103 8.66 -2.13 -6.41
N ALA A 104 9.38 -3.25 -6.47
CA ALA A 104 10.08 -3.69 -7.68
C ALA A 104 9.10 -4.00 -8.82
N ILE A 105 8.02 -4.72 -8.55
CA ILE A 105 6.96 -5.03 -9.51
C ILE A 105 6.29 -3.75 -10.00
N ALA A 106 5.88 -2.86 -9.11
CA ALA A 106 5.21 -1.61 -9.45
C ALA A 106 6.07 -0.74 -10.38
N LYS A 107 7.36 -0.61 -10.07
CA LYS A 107 8.32 0.10 -10.94
C LYS A 107 8.51 -0.56 -12.30
N SER A 108 8.48 -1.88 -12.36
CA SER A 108 8.60 -2.63 -13.61
C SER A 108 7.38 -2.43 -14.51
N ILE A 109 6.17 -2.53 -13.95
CA ILE A 109 4.92 -2.36 -14.69
C ILE A 109 4.79 -0.92 -15.19
N SER A 110 5.09 0.09 -14.36
CA SER A 110 4.95 1.50 -14.74
C SER A 110 5.88 1.93 -15.88
N LYS A 111 6.96 1.20 -16.11
CA LYS A 111 7.89 1.44 -17.24
C LYS A 111 7.51 0.67 -18.50
N SER A 112 6.44 -0.13 -18.47
CA SER A 112 6.05 -0.96 -19.62
C SER A 112 5.33 -0.12 -20.68
N PRO A 113 5.64 -0.29 -21.99
CA PRO A 113 5.00 0.47 -23.09
C PRO A 113 3.50 0.29 -23.20
N LEU A 114 2.95 -0.77 -22.58
CA LEU A 114 1.51 -1.06 -22.59
C LEU A 114 0.68 -0.05 -21.76
N GLN A 115 1.28 0.68 -20.82
CA GLN A 115 0.57 1.69 -20.03
C GLN A 115 0.55 3.07 -20.69
N THR A 116 1.52 3.38 -21.55
CA THR A 116 1.55 4.65 -22.30
C THR A 116 0.48 4.73 -23.38
N ALA A 117 -0.05 3.60 -23.88
CA ALA A 117 -1.10 3.56 -24.89
C ALA A 117 -2.53 3.76 -24.31
N ALA A 118 -2.72 3.66 -23.00
CA ALA A 118 -4.03 3.79 -22.33
C ALA A 118 -4.35 5.23 -21.87
N THR A 119 -3.39 6.14 -21.94
CA THR A 119 -3.54 7.55 -21.51
C THR A 119 -3.88 8.50 -22.66
N ASP A 120 -3.89 8.03 -23.91
CA ASP A 120 -4.17 8.85 -25.10
C ASP A 120 -5.58 8.62 -25.69
N LYS A 121 -6.56 8.32 -24.85
CA LYS A 121 -7.95 8.28 -25.28
C LYS A 121 -8.86 9.09 -24.37
#